data_4265ede1ee3e5fdc22534dffea9e670e
#
_entry.id   4265ede1ee3e5fdc22534dffea9e670e
#
_cell.length_a   1.000
_cell.length_b   1.000
_cell.length_c   1.000
_cell.angle_alpha   90.00
_cell.angle_beta   90.00
_cell.angle_gamma   90.00
#
_symmetry.space_group_name_H-M   'P 1'
#
loop_
_entity.id
_entity.type
_entity.pdbx_description
1 polymer ?
#
loop_
_entity_poly.entity_id
_entity_poly.type
_entity_poly.pdbx_seq_one_letter_code
_entity_poly.pdbx_strand_id
1 'polypeptide(L)'
;MITLTAGISYVDLQFQGAHRVIATAVLQGPAGIALIDPGPASSLPVLRETLKRAGIGVADVTALLLTHIHLDHAGGCGVLLRENPKLKVFVHMKGAPHMINPEKLLASASRLYGDAMDRLWGDVLPVPEGALTILQGGERIEAGGRSLRVEYTPGHASHHVSYFCQDARIAFVGDTAGVKVVPEGAVWPPTPPPDIDLEAWSESLSRIEGFGAETIFLTHFGPVSPVGSHVSALRENLTNASRLAKESLARDGTDEEREAWFVDECRRALQHTMDENNARLYEAAGRFDLSWRGLARYWRKRAG
;
A
#
# COMPACT_ATOMS: atom_id res chain seq x y z
N MET A 1 -17.77 -4.74 -7.76
CA MET A 1 -17.37 -4.66 -6.33
C MET A 1 -17.54 -6.02 -5.67
N ILE A 2 -16.67 -6.34 -4.72
CA ILE A 2 -16.70 -7.59 -3.93
C ILE A 2 -17.05 -7.20 -2.49
N THR A 3 -18.12 -7.75 -1.94
CA THR A 3 -18.59 -7.45 -0.57
C THR A 3 -17.76 -8.18 0.46
N LEU A 4 -17.27 -7.48 1.49
CA LEU A 4 -16.63 -8.05 2.67
C LEU A 4 -17.65 -8.26 3.80
N THR A 5 -18.40 -7.22 4.10
CA THR A 5 -19.48 -7.21 5.07
C THR A 5 -20.45 -6.08 4.73
N ALA A 6 -21.55 -5.92 5.47
CA ALA A 6 -22.53 -4.88 5.23
C ALA A 6 -21.87 -3.47 5.25
N GLY A 7 -21.99 -2.74 4.13
CA GLY A 7 -21.42 -1.42 3.94
C GLY A 7 -19.89 -1.36 3.79
N ILE A 8 -19.21 -2.50 3.65
CA ILE A 8 -17.78 -2.56 3.32
C ILE A 8 -17.58 -3.53 2.17
N SER A 9 -16.98 -3.03 1.10
CA SER A 9 -16.64 -3.80 -0.10
C SER A 9 -15.26 -3.35 -0.63
N TYR A 10 -14.81 -3.97 -1.71
CA TYR A 10 -13.59 -3.52 -2.38
C TYR A 10 -13.69 -3.69 -3.90
N VAL A 11 -12.81 -3.00 -4.59
CA VAL A 11 -12.63 -3.01 -6.04
C VAL A 11 -11.24 -3.54 -6.35
N ASP A 12 -11.13 -4.56 -7.19
CA ASP A 12 -9.89 -4.92 -7.86
C ASP A 12 -9.65 -3.89 -8.98
N LEU A 13 -8.60 -3.10 -8.87
CA LEU A 13 -8.30 -2.04 -9.82
C LEU A 13 -7.76 -2.55 -11.17
N GLN A 14 -7.49 -3.84 -11.30
CA GLN A 14 -6.93 -4.47 -12.50
C GLN A 14 -5.70 -3.69 -13.03
N PHE A 15 -4.78 -3.41 -12.11
CA PHE A 15 -3.60 -2.59 -12.41
C PHE A 15 -2.81 -3.15 -13.59
N GLN A 16 -2.62 -2.34 -14.64
CA GLN A 16 -1.99 -2.73 -15.91
C GLN A 16 -2.66 -3.96 -16.56
N GLY A 17 -3.97 -4.16 -16.34
CA GLY A 17 -4.72 -5.30 -16.84
C GLY A 17 -4.58 -6.57 -16.00
N ALA A 18 -3.77 -6.56 -14.95
CA ALA A 18 -3.58 -7.70 -14.06
C ALA A 18 -4.55 -7.65 -12.87
N HIS A 19 -5.21 -8.78 -12.62
CA HIS A 19 -6.05 -8.96 -11.43
C HIS A 19 -5.19 -9.17 -10.18
N ARG A 20 -5.74 -8.77 -9.03
CA ARG A 20 -5.18 -9.05 -7.71
C ARG A 20 -3.82 -8.36 -7.46
N VAL A 21 -3.62 -7.17 -8.02
CA VAL A 21 -2.41 -6.36 -7.75
C VAL A 21 -2.73 -5.23 -6.79
N ILE A 22 -3.76 -4.41 -7.08
CA ILE A 22 -4.18 -3.29 -6.23
C ILE A 22 -5.69 -3.39 -5.97
N ALA A 23 -6.10 -3.27 -4.72
CA ALA A 23 -7.48 -3.23 -4.28
C ALA A 23 -7.78 -1.93 -3.51
N THR A 24 -8.84 -1.25 -3.90
CA THR A 24 -9.39 -0.09 -3.17
C THR A 24 -10.53 -0.55 -2.28
N ALA A 25 -10.47 -0.28 -0.97
CA ALA A 25 -11.61 -0.54 -0.10
C ALA A 25 -12.64 0.58 -0.21
N VAL A 26 -13.93 0.20 -0.14
CA VAL A 26 -15.10 1.10 -0.25
C VAL A 26 -15.93 0.96 1.00
N LEU A 27 -16.02 2.03 1.78
CA LEU A 27 -16.90 2.12 2.95
C LEU A 27 -18.11 2.93 2.56
N GLN A 28 -19.29 2.36 2.77
CA GLN A 28 -20.57 2.95 2.35
C GLN A 28 -21.54 3.00 3.50
N GLY A 29 -22.01 4.21 3.83
CA GLY A 29 -22.97 4.46 4.89
C GLY A 29 -23.81 5.71 4.64
N PRO A 30 -24.71 6.06 5.57
CA PRO A 30 -25.62 7.21 5.42
C PRO A 30 -24.89 8.55 5.24
N ALA A 31 -23.67 8.69 5.74
CA ALA A 31 -22.88 9.91 5.66
C ALA A 31 -22.05 10.03 4.35
N GLY A 32 -22.28 9.14 3.38
CA GLY A 32 -21.57 9.11 2.11
C GLY A 32 -20.65 7.90 1.95
N ILE A 33 -19.71 8.01 1.02
CA ILE A 33 -18.81 6.94 0.64
C ILE A 33 -17.37 7.37 0.90
N ALA A 34 -16.58 6.49 1.49
CA ALA A 34 -15.15 6.68 1.61
C ALA A 34 -14.39 5.60 0.84
N LEU A 35 -13.31 5.99 0.19
CA LEU A 35 -12.36 5.09 -0.47
C LEU A 35 -11.07 5.04 0.34
N ILE A 36 -10.56 3.85 0.59
CA ILE A 36 -9.22 3.67 1.19
C ILE A 36 -8.28 3.25 0.08
N ASP A 37 -7.21 4.02 -0.11
CA ASP A 37 -6.21 3.87 -1.17
C ASP A 37 -6.88 3.79 -2.56
N PRO A 38 -7.26 4.92 -3.17
CA PRO A 38 -7.98 4.94 -4.45
C PRO A 38 -7.14 4.45 -5.63
N GLY A 39 -5.86 4.22 -5.42
CA GLY A 39 -4.95 3.72 -6.43
C GLY A 39 -4.35 4.82 -7.32
N PRO A 40 -3.59 4.42 -8.36
CA PRO A 40 -2.99 5.32 -9.33
C PRO A 40 -4.03 5.88 -10.31
N ALA A 41 -3.75 7.03 -10.90
CA ALA A 41 -4.63 7.64 -11.89
C ALA A 41 -4.85 6.74 -13.12
N SER A 42 -3.87 5.92 -13.49
CA SER A 42 -3.97 4.94 -14.58
C SER A 42 -5.07 3.88 -14.36
N SER A 43 -5.43 3.59 -13.10
CA SER A 43 -6.48 2.62 -12.74
C SER A 43 -7.85 3.25 -12.47
N LEU A 44 -7.96 4.59 -12.43
CA LEU A 44 -9.24 5.25 -12.18
C LEU A 44 -10.35 4.92 -13.17
N PRO A 45 -10.11 4.62 -14.46
CA PRO A 45 -11.17 4.15 -15.35
C PRO A 45 -11.85 2.88 -14.84
N VAL A 46 -11.09 1.90 -14.33
CA VAL A 46 -11.64 0.65 -13.74
C VAL A 46 -12.39 0.95 -12.45
N LEU A 47 -11.84 1.80 -11.58
CA LEU A 47 -12.51 2.22 -10.34
C LEU A 47 -13.87 2.87 -10.64
N ARG A 48 -13.91 3.87 -11.52
CA ARG A 48 -15.14 4.60 -11.90
C ARG A 48 -16.20 3.67 -12.49
N GLU A 49 -15.81 2.81 -13.42
CA GLU A 49 -16.74 1.88 -14.06
C GLU A 49 -17.31 0.88 -13.04
N THR A 50 -16.47 0.40 -12.11
CA THR A 50 -16.91 -0.53 -11.07
C THR A 50 -17.85 0.12 -10.07
N LEU A 51 -17.56 1.36 -9.64
CA LEU A 51 -18.43 2.15 -8.78
C LEU A 51 -19.77 2.45 -9.48
N LYS A 52 -19.72 2.88 -10.75
CA LYS A 52 -20.92 3.18 -11.56
C LYS A 52 -21.85 1.98 -11.69
N ARG A 53 -21.32 0.78 -11.90
CA ARG A 53 -22.12 -0.47 -11.92
C ARG A 53 -22.82 -0.75 -10.59
N ALA A 54 -22.29 -0.22 -9.50
CA ALA A 54 -22.92 -0.29 -8.17
C ALA A 54 -23.85 0.91 -7.87
N GLY A 55 -24.10 1.77 -8.84
CA GLY A 55 -24.92 2.97 -8.67
C GLY A 55 -24.20 4.12 -7.95
N ILE A 56 -22.87 4.11 -7.90
CA ILE A 56 -22.04 5.09 -7.19
C ILE A 56 -21.33 5.97 -8.22
N GLY A 57 -21.56 7.28 -8.15
CA GLY A 57 -20.77 8.27 -8.89
C GLY A 57 -19.58 8.78 -8.06
N VAL A 58 -18.57 9.35 -8.74
CA VAL A 58 -17.46 10.03 -8.03
C VAL A 58 -17.99 11.18 -7.14
N ALA A 59 -19.11 11.81 -7.53
CA ALA A 59 -19.76 12.86 -6.75
C ALA A 59 -20.35 12.37 -5.41
N ASP A 60 -20.60 11.07 -5.27
CA ASP A 60 -21.10 10.45 -4.02
C ASP A 60 -19.98 10.11 -3.04
N VAL A 61 -18.73 10.11 -3.51
CA VAL A 61 -17.55 9.89 -2.67
C VAL A 61 -17.26 11.15 -1.87
N THR A 62 -17.22 11.02 -0.54
CA THR A 62 -17.03 12.15 0.38
C THR A 62 -15.62 12.21 0.96
N ALA A 63 -14.91 11.07 0.99
CA ALA A 63 -13.58 10.98 1.58
C ALA A 63 -12.66 9.99 0.85
N LEU A 64 -11.38 10.34 0.77
CA LEU A 64 -10.26 9.46 0.41
C LEU A 64 -9.39 9.30 1.65
N LEU A 65 -9.17 8.07 2.09
CA LEU A 65 -8.32 7.74 3.22
C LEU A 65 -7.03 7.10 2.70
N LEU A 66 -5.91 7.71 2.94
CA LEU A 66 -4.63 7.18 2.47
C LEU A 66 -3.93 6.44 3.61
N THR A 67 -3.56 5.18 3.35
CA THR A 67 -2.64 4.49 4.26
C THR A 67 -1.27 5.15 4.20
N HIS A 68 -0.82 5.47 3.01
CA HIS A 68 0.42 6.22 2.74
C HIS A 68 0.38 6.86 1.34
N ILE A 69 1.46 7.54 0.93
CA ILE A 69 1.44 8.36 -0.30
C ILE A 69 2.19 7.75 -1.49
N HIS A 70 2.54 6.47 -1.48
CA HIS A 70 3.08 5.86 -2.70
C HIS A 70 2.05 5.94 -3.82
N LEU A 71 2.53 6.00 -5.07
CA LEU A 71 1.70 6.37 -6.22
C LEU A 71 0.61 5.34 -6.54
N ASP A 72 0.82 4.09 -6.20
CA ASP A 72 -0.13 2.99 -6.31
C ASP A 72 -1.27 3.05 -5.28
N HIS A 73 -1.15 3.88 -4.26
CA HIS A 73 -2.19 4.15 -3.25
C HIS A 73 -2.84 5.52 -3.46
N ALA A 74 -2.02 6.56 -3.64
CA ALA A 74 -2.44 7.96 -3.58
C ALA A 74 -2.44 8.68 -4.94
N GLY A 75 -1.84 8.10 -5.97
CA GLY A 75 -1.58 8.78 -7.25
C GLY A 75 -2.82 9.36 -7.93
N GLY A 76 -3.97 8.72 -7.75
CA GLY A 76 -5.25 9.16 -8.32
C GLY A 76 -5.96 10.29 -7.55
N CYS A 77 -5.51 10.67 -6.35
CA CYS A 77 -6.22 11.60 -5.48
C CYS A 77 -6.51 12.96 -6.12
N GLY A 78 -5.50 13.60 -6.70
CA GLY A 78 -5.65 14.91 -7.32
C GLY A 78 -6.59 14.90 -8.52
N VAL A 79 -6.61 13.79 -9.28
CA VAL A 79 -7.55 13.61 -10.40
C VAL A 79 -8.98 13.47 -9.89
N LEU A 80 -9.22 12.68 -8.83
CA LEU A 80 -10.54 12.54 -8.22
C LEU A 80 -11.02 13.87 -7.61
N LEU A 81 -10.13 14.64 -6.99
CA LEU A 81 -10.45 15.98 -6.46
C LEU A 81 -10.82 16.97 -7.55
N ARG A 82 -10.18 16.92 -8.72
CA ARG A 82 -10.56 17.74 -9.88
C ARG A 82 -11.99 17.43 -10.35
N GLU A 83 -12.43 16.17 -10.24
CA GLU A 83 -13.80 15.74 -10.58
C GLU A 83 -14.81 16.05 -9.48
N ASN A 84 -14.40 15.92 -8.21
CA ASN A 84 -15.22 16.23 -7.05
C ASN A 84 -14.45 17.11 -6.05
N PRO A 85 -14.51 18.44 -6.18
CA PRO A 85 -13.80 19.38 -5.31
C PRO A 85 -14.24 19.37 -3.83
N LYS A 86 -15.32 18.65 -3.50
CA LYS A 86 -15.83 18.53 -2.12
C LYS A 86 -15.16 17.38 -1.34
N LEU A 87 -14.38 16.52 -2.01
CA LEU A 87 -13.67 15.43 -1.39
C LEU A 87 -12.75 15.91 -0.26
N LYS A 88 -12.72 15.15 0.82
CA LYS A 88 -11.71 15.27 1.88
C LYS A 88 -10.67 14.16 1.71
N VAL A 89 -9.40 14.50 1.86
CA VAL A 89 -8.29 13.55 1.77
C VAL A 89 -7.62 13.46 3.13
N PHE A 90 -7.68 12.29 3.74
CA PHE A 90 -7.04 11.99 5.01
C PHE A 90 -5.63 11.44 4.75
N VAL A 91 -4.63 12.07 5.31
CA VAL A 91 -3.23 11.73 5.07
C VAL A 91 -2.37 12.00 6.31
N HIS A 92 -1.38 11.15 6.56
CA HIS A 92 -0.42 11.40 7.64
C HIS A 92 0.38 12.70 7.41
N MET A 93 0.68 13.42 8.50
CA MET A 93 1.36 14.72 8.47
C MET A 93 2.67 14.73 7.67
N LYS A 94 3.43 13.63 7.67
CA LYS A 94 4.67 13.52 6.89
C LYS A 94 4.42 13.36 5.38
N GLY A 95 3.26 12.83 4.98
CA GLY A 95 2.86 12.67 3.58
C GLY A 95 2.23 13.93 2.99
N ALA A 96 1.54 14.73 3.81
CA ALA A 96 0.76 15.88 3.37
C ALA A 96 1.53 16.89 2.49
N PRO A 97 2.78 17.30 2.82
CA PRO A 97 3.53 18.22 1.98
C PRO A 97 3.77 17.70 0.56
N HIS A 98 3.91 16.39 0.40
CA HIS A 98 4.12 15.73 -0.90
C HIS A 98 2.81 15.56 -1.69
N MET A 99 1.66 15.57 -1.01
CA MET A 99 0.36 15.62 -1.69
C MET A 99 0.05 17.03 -2.18
N ILE A 100 0.44 18.07 -1.41
CA ILE A 100 0.27 19.49 -1.80
C ILE A 100 1.19 19.84 -2.98
N ASN A 101 2.46 19.49 -2.87
CA ASN A 101 3.43 19.64 -3.97
C ASN A 101 4.11 18.30 -4.28
N PRO A 102 3.67 17.58 -5.32
CA PRO A 102 4.17 16.24 -5.65
C PRO A 102 5.53 16.23 -6.36
N GLU A 103 6.15 17.36 -6.67
CA GLU A 103 7.39 17.43 -7.46
C GLU A 103 8.50 16.52 -6.91
N LYS A 104 8.76 16.56 -5.59
CA LYS A 104 9.80 15.72 -4.95
C LYS A 104 9.43 14.24 -4.99
N LEU A 105 8.16 13.92 -4.80
CA LEU A 105 7.65 12.54 -4.89
C LEU A 105 7.82 12.01 -6.32
N LEU A 106 7.39 12.80 -7.32
CA LEU A 106 7.53 12.47 -8.74
C LEU A 106 8.99 12.34 -9.16
N ALA A 107 9.85 13.26 -8.76
CA ALA A 107 11.28 13.18 -9.03
C ALA A 107 11.94 11.92 -8.41
N SER A 108 11.46 11.48 -7.25
CA SER A 108 11.92 10.24 -6.62
C SER A 108 11.42 9.02 -7.40
N ALA A 109 10.13 8.98 -7.74
CA ALA A 109 9.52 7.90 -8.50
C ALA A 109 10.13 7.78 -9.91
N SER A 110 10.38 8.89 -10.60
CA SER A 110 11.01 8.88 -11.94
C SER A 110 12.40 8.23 -11.95
N ARG A 111 13.16 8.33 -10.85
CA ARG A 111 14.44 7.61 -10.74
C ARG A 111 14.27 6.09 -10.63
N LEU A 112 13.11 5.63 -10.15
CA LEU A 112 12.82 4.19 -9.97
C LEU A 112 12.14 3.58 -11.19
N TYR A 113 11.26 4.34 -11.84
CA TYR A 113 10.36 3.83 -12.87
C TYR A 113 10.68 4.36 -14.29
N GLY A 114 11.53 5.40 -14.42
CA GLY A 114 11.96 5.93 -15.72
C GLY A 114 10.80 6.23 -16.66
N ASP A 115 10.90 5.76 -17.89
CA ASP A 115 9.89 5.97 -18.95
C ASP A 115 8.55 5.27 -18.68
N ALA A 116 8.48 4.42 -17.66
CA ALA A 116 7.24 3.73 -17.29
C ALA A 116 6.29 4.59 -16.44
N MET A 117 6.72 5.80 -15.99
CA MET A 117 5.95 6.67 -15.09
C MET A 117 4.52 6.90 -15.57
N ASP A 118 4.34 7.39 -16.79
CA ASP A 118 3.01 7.74 -17.32
C ASP A 118 2.11 6.49 -17.45
N ARG A 119 2.68 5.40 -17.94
CA ARG A 119 1.95 4.14 -18.10
C ARG A 119 1.53 3.56 -16.76
N LEU A 120 2.42 3.56 -15.75
CA LEU A 120 2.14 2.96 -14.45
C LEU A 120 1.19 3.84 -13.63
N TRP A 121 1.44 5.14 -13.56
CA TRP A 121 0.81 6.00 -12.56
C TRP A 121 -0.23 6.95 -13.16
N GLY A 122 -0.09 7.32 -14.45
CA GLY A 122 -0.90 8.36 -15.08
C GLY A 122 -0.64 9.74 -14.47
N ASP A 123 -1.61 10.64 -14.57
CA ASP A 123 -1.53 12.01 -14.06
C ASP A 123 -1.49 12.04 -12.52
N VAL A 124 -0.42 12.53 -11.93
CA VAL A 124 -0.33 12.79 -10.49
C VAL A 124 -0.48 14.29 -10.25
N LEU A 125 -1.65 14.70 -9.82
CA LEU A 125 -2.00 16.11 -9.62
C LEU A 125 -1.87 16.50 -8.15
N PRO A 126 -1.50 17.76 -7.84
CA PRO A 126 -1.47 18.28 -6.48
C PRO A 126 -2.86 18.24 -5.84
N VAL A 127 -2.88 18.02 -4.53
CA VAL A 127 -4.07 18.09 -3.68
C VAL A 127 -4.08 19.43 -2.96
N PRO A 128 -5.13 20.26 -3.11
CA PRO A 128 -5.22 21.53 -2.40
C PRO A 128 -5.16 21.34 -0.89
N GLU A 129 -4.40 22.17 -0.19
CA GLU A 129 -4.22 22.09 1.27
C GLU A 129 -5.56 22.07 2.03
N GLY A 130 -6.55 22.89 1.59
CA GLY A 130 -7.89 22.94 2.20
C GLY A 130 -8.72 21.66 2.03
N ALA A 131 -8.31 20.72 1.17
CA ALA A 131 -8.96 19.42 1.02
C ALA A 131 -8.34 18.37 1.96
N LEU A 132 -7.16 18.63 2.55
CA LEU A 132 -6.46 17.70 3.42
C LEU A 132 -7.00 17.71 4.85
N THR A 133 -7.11 16.52 5.42
CA THR A 133 -7.25 16.29 6.86
C THR A 133 -6.00 15.58 7.34
N ILE A 134 -5.23 16.25 8.19
CA ILE A 134 -3.92 15.79 8.63
C ILE A 134 -4.08 14.80 9.79
N LEU A 135 -3.44 13.63 9.65
CA LEU A 135 -3.41 12.58 10.66
C LEU A 135 -2.02 12.50 11.29
N GLN A 136 -1.97 12.10 12.57
CA GLN A 136 -0.74 11.83 13.32
C GLN A 136 -0.69 10.41 13.85
N GLY A 137 -1.85 9.76 13.96
CA GLY A 137 -2.07 8.49 14.65
C GLY A 137 -2.64 8.72 16.06
N GLY A 138 -3.58 7.86 16.46
CA GLY A 138 -4.33 7.96 17.72
C GLY A 138 -5.71 8.62 17.57
N GLU A 139 -6.03 9.22 16.42
CA GLU A 139 -7.32 9.86 16.18
C GLU A 139 -8.43 8.83 15.95
N ARG A 140 -9.68 9.29 16.19
CA ARG A 140 -10.90 8.69 15.63
C ARG A 140 -11.45 9.61 14.56
N ILE A 141 -11.79 9.04 13.43
CA ILE A 141 -12.38 9.76 12.30
C ILE A 141 -13.67 9.10 11.86
N GLU A 142 -14.59 9.89 11.31
CA GLU A 142 -15.82 9.40 10.70
C GLU A 142 -15.69 9.47 9.17
N ALA A 143 -15.83 8.33 8.49
CA ALA A 143 -15.76 8.25 7.04
C ALA A 143 -16.62 7.09 6.52
N GLY A 144 -17.37 7.31 5.43
CA GLY A 144 -18.23 6.28 4.84
C GLY A 144 -19.24 5.69 5.82
N GLY A 145 -19.73 6.50 6.80
CA GLY A 145 -20.66 6.06 7.85
C GLY A 145 -20.05 5.11 8.87
N ARG A 146 -18.74 5.09 9.01
CA ARG A 146 -17.98 4.26 9.97
C ARG A 146 -17.07 5.12 10.83
N SER A 147 -16.96 4.73 12.12
CA SER A 147 -15.95 5.25 13.04
C SER A 147 -14.66 4.42 12.90
N LEU A 148 -13.58 5.07 12.55
CA LEU A 148 -12.28 4.45 12.32
C LEU A 148 -11.25 4.99 13.32
N ARG A 149 -10.57 4.07 14.03
CA ARG A 149 -9.37 4.42 14.79
C ARG A 149 -8.17 4.47 13.85
N VAL A 150 -7.43 5.55 13.89
CA VAL A 150 -6.20 5.73 13.11
C VAL A 150 -5.00 5.39 13.98
N GLU A 151 -4.09 4.60 13.46
CA GLU A 151 -2.82 4.30 14.12
C GLU A 151 -1.65 4.63 13.21
N TYR A 152 -0.61 5.23 13.78
CA TYR A 152 0.64 5.45 13.07
C TYR A 152 1.43 4.14 13.00
N THR A 153 1.62 3.62 11.78
CA THR A 153 2.22 2.31 11.51
C THR A 153 3.38 2.42 10.51
N PRO A 154 4.47 3.15 10.87
CA PRO A 154 5.64 3.31 10.00
C PRO A 154 6.44 2.02 9.87
N GLY A 155 7.38 2.03 8.92
CA GLY A 155 8.34 0.94 8.67
C GLY A 155 8.50 0.66 7.19
N HIS A 156 7.40 0.39 6.48
CA HIS A 156 7.35 0.42 5.01
C HIS A 156 7.58 1.85 4.49
N ALA A 157 6.88 2.80 5.07
CA ALA A 157 7.03 4.23 4.78
C ALA A 157 6.88 5.05 6.05
N SER A 158 7.62 6.17 6.15
CA SER A 158 7.59 7.07 7.31
C SER A 158 6.27 7.81 7.50
N HIS A 159 5.40 7.81 6.49
CA HIS A 159 4.09 8.46 6.45
C HIS A 159 2.93 7.44 6.45
N HIS A 160 3.16 6.21 6.89
CA HIS A 160 2.13 5.16 6.87
C HIS A 160 1.25 5.20 8.12
N VAL A 161 -0.07 5.06 7.92
CA VAL A 161 -1.09 4.84 8.95
C VAL A 161 -1.96 3.64 8.60
N SER A 162 -2.58 3.04 9.61
CA SER A 162 -3.61 2.01 9.44
C SER A 162 -4.92 2.49 10.05
N TYR A 163 -6.04 2.03 9.48
CA TYR A 163 -7.39 2.37 9.92
C TYR A 163 -8.09 1.13 10.46
N PHE A 164 -8.57 1.18 11.68
CA PHE A 164 -9.31 0.08 12.30
C PHE A 164 -10.80 0.43 12.45
N CYS A 165 -11.65 -0.30 11.73
CA CYS A 165 -13.10 -0.28 11.87
C CYS A 165 -13.51 -1.28 12.95
N GLN A 166 -13.75 -0.78 14.17
CA GLN A 166 -14.01 -1.63 15.34
C GLN A 166 -15.29 -2.44 15.17
N ASP A 167 -16.36 -1.81 14.68
CA ASP A 167 -17.69 -2.44 14.53
C ASP A 167 -17.66 -3.61 13.55
N ALA A 168 -16.88 -3.49 12.47
CA ALA A 168 -16.70 -4.54 11.47
C ALA A 168 -15.55 -5.51 11.83
N ARG A 169 -14.72 -5.17 12.83
CA ARG A 169 -13.50 -5.89 13.19
C ARG A 169 -12.52 -6.06 12.02
N ILE A 170 -12.47 -5.06 11.14
CA ILE A 170 -11.58 -5.01 9.97
C ILE A 170 -10.56 -3.90 10.16
N ALA A 171 -9.28 -4.20 9.93
CA ALA A 171 -8.23 -3.19 9.86
C ALA A 171 -7.71 -3.05 8.41
N PHE A 172 -7.66 -1.82 7.91
CA PHE A 172 -7.08 -1.47 6.62
C PHE A 172 -5.63 -1.06 6.87
N VAL A 173 -4.70 -1.86 6.41
CA VAL A 173 -3.31 -1.83 6.91
C VAL A 173 -2.27 -1.55 5.81
N GLY A 174 -2.74 -1.24 4.60
CA GLY A 174 -1.87 -0.91 3.47
C GLY A 174 -0.71 -1.89 3.33
N ASP A 175 0.48 -1.35 3.12
CA ASP A 175 1.70 -2.11 2.88
C ASP A 175 2.46 -2.52 4.14
N THR A 176 2.09 -1.96 5.30
CA THR A 176 2.70 -2.39 6.57
C THR A 176 2.43 -3.87 6.87
N ALA A 177 1.30 -4.42 6.40
CA ALA A 177 1.05 -5.86 6.54
C ALA A 177 1.44 -6.66 5.27
N GLY A 178 2.19 -6.08 4.36
CA GLY A 178 2.78 -6.78 3.21
C GLY A 178 1.83 -6.97 2.03
N VAL A 179 2.33 -7.72 1.05
CA VAL A 179 1.67 -8.06 -0.22
C VAL A 179 1.31 -9.54 -0.22
N LYS A 180 0.05 -9.88 -0.53
CA LYS A 180 -0.42 -11.26 -0.67
C LYS A 180 -1.35 -11.42 -1.86
N VAL A 181 -0.79 -11.41 -3.05
CA VAL A 181 -1.55 -11.44 -4.32
C VAL A 181 -2.15 -12.81 -4.65
N VAL A 182 -1.63 -13.89 -4.07
CA VAL A 182 -2.18 -15.25 -4.19
C VAL A 182 -2.80 -15.68 -2.86
N PRO A 183 -4.04 -16.17 -2.81
CA PRO A 183 -4.74 -16.48 -1.56
C PRO A 183 -3.98 -17.42 -0.64
N GLU A 184 -3.49 -18.54 -1.17
CA GLU A 184 -2.71 -19.55 -0.44
C GLU A 184 -1.20 -19.32 -0.55
N GLY A 185 -0.78 -18.17 -1.12
CA GLY A 185 0.61 -17.83 -1.32
C GLY A 185 1.27 -17.21 -0.08
N ALA A 186 2.58 -17.02 -0.20
CA ALA A 186 3.39 -16.33 0.78
C ALA A 186 2.94 -14.87 0.96
N VAL A 187 3.26 -14.27 2.09
CA VAL A 187 3.17 -12.81 2.26
C VAL A 187 4.55 -12.20 2.00
N TRP A 188 4.61 -11.22 1.10
CA TRP A 188 5.86 -10.55 0.73
C TRP A 188 5.96 -9.17 1.42
N PRO A 189 7.11 -8.83 2.04
CA PRO A 189 7.37 -7.49 2.57
C PRO A 189 7.83 -6.55 1.45
N PRO A 190 7.03 -5.58 0.99
CA PRO A 190 7.48 -4.58 0.02
C PRO A 190 8.42 -3.59 0.72
N THR A 191 9.67 -3.53 0.29
CA THR A 191 10.72 -2.71 0.92
C THR A 191 11.37 -1.71 -0.05
N PRO A 192 10.59 -0.88 -0.78
CA PRO A 192 11.14 0.09 -1.71
C PRO A 192 11.88 1.22 -0.97
N PRO A 193 12.91 1.86 -1.59
CA PRO A 193 13.50 3.07 -1.01
C PRO A 193 12.49 4.24 -1.06
N PRO A 194 12.64 5.31 -0.22
CA PRO A 194 13.83 5.57 0.58
C PRO A 194 13.68 5.27 2.08
N ASP A 195 12.49 4.94 2.60
CA ASP A 195 12.09 5.16 4.00
C ASP A 195 12.00 3.88 4.85
N ILE A 196 12.60 2.78 4.40
CA ILE A 196 12.52 1.52 5.15
C ILE A 196 13.17 1.64 6.53
N ASP A 197 12.40 1.25 7.56
CA ASP A 197 12.80 1.15 8.95
C ASP A 197 12.27 -0.16 9.55
N LEU A 198 13.15 -1.14 9.72
CA LEU A 198 12.77 -2.51 10.13
C LEU A 198 12.31 -2.55 11.59
N GLU A 199 12.90 -1.74 12.46
CA GLU A 199 12.54 -1.65 13.87
C GLU A 199 11.14 -1.05 14.03
N ALA A 200 10.89 0.10 13.39
CA ALA A 200 9.58 0.73 13.37
C ALA A 200 8.53 -0.19 12.74
N TRP A 201 8.91 -0.97 11.72
CA TRP A 201 7.98 -1.94 11.10
C TRP A 201 7.60 -3.06 12.07
N SER A 202 8.57 -3.60 12.82
CA SER A 202 8.29 -4.63 13.83
C SER A 202 7.32 -4.12 14.90
N GLU A 203 7.47 -2.88 15.38
CA GLU A 203 6.55 -2.24 16.31
C GLU A 203 5.15 -2.04 15.69
N SER A 204 5.10 -1.60 14.43
CA SER A 204 3.85 -1.39 13.71
C SER A 204 3.06 -2.68 13.53
N LEU A 205 3.74 -3.80 13.24
CA LEU A 205 3.10 -5.12 13.19
C LEU A 205 2.50 -5.51 14.54
N SER A 206 3.19 -5.24 15.64
CA SER A 206 2.65 -5.47 16.99
C SER A 206 1.42 -4.62 17.30
N ARG A 207 1.37 -3.36 16.80
CA ARG A 207 0.19 -2.51 16.91
C ARG A 207 -0.98 -3.06 16.11
N ILE A 208 -0.74 -3.57 14.90
CA ILE A 208 -1.78 -4.19 14.05
C ILE A 208 -2.35 -5.45 14.74
N GLU A 209 -1.53 -6.29 15.34
CA GLU A 209 -1.99 -7.42 16.14
C GLU A 209 -2.84 -6.97 17.34
N GLY A 210 -2.43 -5.88 18.00
CA GLY A 210 -3.13 -5.27 19.13
C GLY A 210 -4.49 -4.63 18.78
N PHE A 211 -4.86 -4.48 17.52
CA PHE A 211 -6.20 -4.02 17.14
C PHE A 211 -7.30 -5.02 17.55
N GLY A 212 -6.99 -6.30 17.62
CA GLY A 212 -7.98 -7.34 17.80
C GLY A 212 -8.92 -7.50 16.61
N ALA A 213 -8.44 -7.12 15.42
CA ALA A 213 -9.17 -7.30 14.17
C ALA A 213 -9.32 -8.80 13.84
N GLU A 214 -10.46 -9.19 13.31
CA GLU A 214 -10.67 -10.55 12.78
C GLU A 214 -10.10 -10.69 11.37
N THR A 215 -10.12 -9.58 10.64
CA THR A 215 -9.62 -9.49 9.27
C THR A 215 -8.76 -8.24 9.11
N ILE A 216 -7.62 -8.37 8.44
CA ILE A 216 -6.89 -7.24 7.89
C ILE A 216 -7.17 -7.15 6.40
N PHE A 217 -7.23 -5.91 5.89
CA PHE A 217 -7.37 -5.64 4.46
C PHE A 217 -6.07 -5.06 3.93
N LEU A 218 -5.47 -5.76 2.98
CA LEU A 218 -4.26 -5.35 2.27
C LEU A 218 -4.66 -4.62 0.99
N THR A 219 -4.01 -3.52 0.68
CA THR A 219 -4.13 -2.90 -0.65
C THR A 219 -3.60 -3.85 -1.73
N HIS A 220 -2.64 -4.73 -1.38
CA HIS A 220 -2.06 -5.79 -2.24
C HIS A 220 -2.22 -7.23 -1.66
N PHE A 221 -3.29 -7.96 -1.58
CA PHE A 221 -4.57 -7.84 -2.17
C PHE A 221 -5.69 -8.36 -1.25
N GLY A 222 -6.44 -7.42 -0.72
CA GLY A 222 -7.74 -7.72 -0.16
C GLY A 222 -7.72 -8.30 1.27
N PRO A 223 -8.82 -8.97 1.67
CA PRO A 223 -8.98 -9.45 3.03
C PRO A 223 -8.10 -10.67 3.33
N VAL A 224 -7.54 -10.68 4.54
CA VAL A 224 -6.74 -11.79 5.06
C VAL A 224 -7.14 -12.10 6.50
N SER A 225 -7.31 -13.39 6.80
CA SER A 225 -7.49 -13.96 8.12
C SER A 225 -6.92 -15.39 8.16
N PRO A 226 -6.48 -15.90 9.32
CA PRO A 226 -6.35 -15.21 10.60
C PRO A 226 -5.15 -14.24 10.63
N VAL A 227 -5.33 -13.12 11.33
CA VAL A 227 -4.34 -12.02 11.36
C VAL A 227 -2.99 -12.45 11.95
N GLY A 228 -3.00 -13.18 13.06
CA GLY A 228 -1.78 -13.56 13.75
C GLY A 228 -0.83 -14.42 12.92
N SER A 229 -1.34 -15.43 12.21
CA SER A 229 -0.51 -16.25 11.32
C SER A 229 0.05 -15.48 10.15
N HIS A 230 -0.74 -14.54 9.58
CA HIS A 230 -0.27 -13.66 8.51
C HIS A 230 0.87 -12.74 8.98
N VAL A 231 0.70 -12.08 10.13
CA VAL A 231 1.73 -11.19 10.69
C VAL A 231 2.99 -11.96 11.06
N SER A 232 2.85 -13.17 11.62
CA SER A 232 4.00 -14.04 11.92
C SER A 232 4.80 -14.39 10.65
N ALA A 233 4.11 -14.80 9.58
CA ALA A 233 4.74 -15.12 8.30
C ALA A 233 5.41 -13.89 7.68
N LEU A 234 4.78 -12.71 7.78
CA LEU A 234 5.39 -11.47 7.29
C LEU A 234 6.67 -11.11 8.05
N ARG A 235 6.68 -11.25 9.40
CA ARG A 235 7.89 -11.00 10.21
C ARG A 235 9.04 -11.91 9.79
N GLU A 236 8.77 -13.19 9.56
CA GLU A 236 9.75 -14.15 9.09
C GLU A 236 10.29 -13.75 7.71
N ASN A 237 9.40 -13.45 6.76
CA ASN A 237 9.79 -13.07 5.40
C ASN A 237 10.53 -11.73 5.35
N LEU A 238 10.16 -10.75 6.19
CA LEU A 238 10.88 -9.48 6.32
C LEU A 238 12.30 -9.72 6.87
N THR A 239 12.43 -10.57 7.87
CA THR A 239 13.74 -10.97 8.44
C THR A 239 14.60 -11.66 7.38
N ASN A 240 14.03 -12.59 6.61
CA ASN A 240 14.73 -13.32 5.57
C ASN A 240 15.15 -12.39 4.41
N ALA A 241 14.27 -11.51 3.93
CA ALA A 241 14.60 -10.53 2.89
C ALA A 241 15.71 -9.57 3.37
N SER A 242 15.62 -9.11 4.61
CA SER A 242 16.65 -8.25 5.21
C SER A 242 18.00 -8.95 5.31
N ARG A 243 18.03 -10.23 5.71
CA ARG A 243 19.24 -11.07 5.77
C ARG A 243 19.86 -11.23 4.37
N LEU A 244 19.05 -11.60 3.37
CA LEU A 244 19.51 -11.76 2.00
C LEU A 244 20.10 -10.45 1.44
N ALA A 245 19.46 -9.30 1.69
CA ALA A 245 19.99 -8.01 1.27
C ALA A 245 21.35 -7.71 1.94
N LYS A 246 21.49 -8.00 3.24
CA LYS A 246 22.75 -7.83 3.97
C LYS A 246 23.85 -8.77 3.43
N GLU A 247 23.52 -10.02 3.15
CA GLU A 247 24.43 -10.99 2.55
C GLU A 247 24.87 -10.54 1.14
N SER A 248 23.95 -10.04 0.33
CA SER A 248 24.29 -9.51 -1.00
C SER A 248 25.32 -8.39 -0.94
N LEU A 249 25.23 -7.50 0.06
CA LEU A 249 26.18 -6.40 0.26
C LEU A 249 27.59 -6.86 0.64
N ALA A 250 27.73 -8.05 1.22
CA ALA A 250 29.02 -8.65 1.54
C ALA A 250 29.66 -9.41 0.37
N ARG A 251 28.97 -9.55 -0.76
CA ARG A 251 29.48 -10.21 -1.97
C ARG A 251 30.34 -9.26 -2.78
N ASP A 252 31.35 -9.79 -3.43
CA ASP A 252 32.11 -9.06 -4.46
C ASP A 252 31.19 -8.71 -5.65
N GLY A 253 31.55 -7.67 -6.40
CA GLY A 253 30.83 -7.26 -7.61
C GLY A 253 30.16 -5.89 -7.51
N THR A 254 29.37 -5.56 -8.53
CA THR A 254 28.63 -4.30 -8.63
C THR A 254 27.30 -4.37 -7.89
N ASP A 255 26.63 -3.24 -7.73
CA ASP A 255 25.29 -3.20 -7.13
C ASP A 255 24.27 -3.90 -8.01
N GLU A 256 24.38 -3.86 -9.33
CA GLU A 256 23.53 -4.56 -10.27
C GLU A 256 23.65 -6.09 -10.11
N GLU A 257 24.87 -6.61 -9.89
CA GLU A 257 25.10 -8.03 -9.65
C GLU A 257 24.55 -8.48 -8.29
N ARG A 258 24.67 -7.63 -7.26
CA ARG A 258 24.10 -7.88 -5.92
C ARG A 258 22.57 -7.87 -5.93
N GLU A 259 21.96 -6.89 -6.64
CA GLU A 259 20.53 -6.81 -6.84
C GLU A 259 20.00 -8.04 -7.59
N ALA A 260 20.65 -8.42 -8.70
CA ALA A 260 20.26 -9.60 -9.47
C ALA A 260 20.32 -10.88 -8.62
N TRP A 261 21.38 -11.06 -7.84
CA TRP A 261 21.47 -12.20 -6.92
C TRP A 261 20.34 -12.22 -5.89
N PHE A 262 20.02 -11.08 -5.27
CA PHE A 262 18.92 -10.98 -4.32
C PHE A 262 17.58 -11.33 -4.97
N VAL A 263 17.31 -10.78 -6.16
CA VAL A 263 16.08 -11.05 -6.92
C VAL A 263 15.96 -12.56 -7.23
N ASP A 264 17.05 -13.23 -7.63
CA ASP A 264 17.06 -14.65 -7.91
C ASP A 264 16.83 -15.50 -6.66
N GLU A 265 17.37 -15.11 -5.49
CA GLU A 265 17.07 -15.80 -4.22
C GLU A 265 15.58 -15.65 -3.84
N CYS A 266 15.01 -14.45 -4.01
CA CYS A 266 13.60 -14.22 -3.75
C CYS A 266 12.70 -15.05 -4.68
N ARG A 267 13.02 -15.11 -5.97
CA ARG A 267 12.31 -15.97 -6.94
C ARG A 267 12.38 -17.43 -6.56
N ARG A 268 13.56 -17.94 -6.21
CA ARG A 268 13.74 -19.33 -5.77
C ARG A 268 12.89 -19.64 -4.55
N ALA A 269 12.87 -18.77 -3.55
CA ALA A 269 12.05 -18.95 -2.35
C ALA A 269 10.56 -19.05 -2.69
N LEU A 270 10.04 -18.22 -3.61
CA LEU A 270 8.64 -18.27 -4.03
C LEU A 270 8.32 -19.48 -4.89
N GLN A 271 9.20 -19.87 -5.84
CA GLN A 271 8.99 -21.02 -6.73
C GLN A 271 8.91 -22.35 -5.97
N HIS A 272 9.49 -22.45 -4.78
CA HIS A 272 9.30 -23.62 -3.91
C HIS A 272 7.87 -23.75 -3.35
N THR A 273 7.10 -22.66 -3.36
CA THR A 273 5.77 -22.57 -2.73
C THR A 273 4.63 -22.36 -3.72
N MET A 274 4.91 -21.98 -4.97
CA MET A 274 3.92 -21.65 -5.99
C MET A 274 4.43 -21.84 -7.42
N ASP A 275 3.50 -21.84 -8.39
CA ASP A 275 3.85 -21.89 -9.81
C ASP A 275 4.47 -20.58 -10.33
N GLU A 276 5.06 -20.62 -11.52
CA GLU A 276 5.77 -19.49 -12.13
C GLU A 276 4.86 -18.27 -12.40
N ASN A 277 3.59 -18.48 -12.77
CA ASN A 277 2.67 -17.38 -13.04
C ASN A 277 2.34 -16.62 -11.76
N ASN A 278 2.13 -17.33 -10.67
CA ASN A 278 1.91 -16.76 -9.36
C ASN A 278 3.16 -16.04 -8.83
N ALA A 279 4.36 -16.58 -9.04
CA ALA A 279 5.61 -15.92 -8.67
C ALA A 279 5.79 -14.58 -9.43
N ARG A 280 5.43 -14.52 -10.71
CA ARG A 280 5.44 -13.27 -11.50
C ARG A 280 4.47 -12.22 -10.98
N LEU A 281 3.31 -12.60 -10.43
CA LEU A 281 2.40 -11.65 -9.79
C LEU A 281 3.03 -10.99 -8.55
N TYR A 282 3.75 -11.77 -7.74
CA TYR A 282 4.51 -11.20 -6.61
C TYR A 282 5.60 -10.25 -7.07
N GLU A 283 6.29 -10.57 -8.14
CA GLU A 283 7.32 -9.70 -8.72
C GLU A 283 6.73 -8.38 -9.23
N ALA A 284 5.55 -8.44 -9.85
CA ALA A 284 4.84 -7.25 -10.33
C ALA A 284 4.33 -6.36 -9.18
N ALA A 285 3.81 -6.97 -8.10
CA ALA A 285 3.26 -6.25 -6.96
C ALA A 285 4.32 -5.86 -5.90
N GLY A 286 5.33 -6.71 -5.68
CA GLY A 286 6.33 -6.55 -4.62
C GLY A 286 7.67 -5.98 -5.07
N ARG A 287 7.93 -5.87 -6.38
CA ARG A 287 9.15 -5.29 -6.97
C ARG A 287 10.41 -5.67 -6.21
N PHE A 288 10.91 -6.89 -6.42
CA PHE A 288 12.08 -7.41 -5.70
C PHE A 288 13.35 -6.58 -5.91
N ASP A 289 13.51 -6.01 -7.10
CA ASP A 289 14.58 -5.05 -7.41
C ASP A 289 14.53 -3.81 -6.51
N LEU A 290 13.34 -3.21 -6.37
CA LEU A 290 13.14 -2.07 -5.46
C LEU A 290 13.26 -2.49 -4.00
N SER A 291 12.83 -3.71 -3.66
CA SER A 291 12.99 -4.25 -2.31
C SER A 291 14.45 -4.36 -1.92
N TRP A 292 15.31 -4.84 -2.84
CA TRP A 292 16.75 -4.82 -2.58
C TRP A 292 17.30 -3.41 -2.36
N ARG A 293 16.93 -2.47 -3.23
CA ARG A 293 17.44 -1.08 -3.14
C ARG A 293 17.09 -0.42 -1.81
N GLY A 294 15.88 -0.64 -1.30
CA GLY A 294 15.47 -0.11 -0.01
C GLY A 294 16.22 -0.76 1.16
N LEU A 295 16.32 -2.08 1.19
CA LEU A 295 17.04 -2.82 2.23
C LEU A 295 18.56 -2.55 2.19
N ALA A 296 19.16 -2.49 0.99
CA ALA A 296 20.57 -2.14 0.83
C ALA A 296 20.86 -0.73 1.38
N ARG A 297 19.99 0.24 1.06
CA ARG A 297 20.07 1.59 1.63
C ARG A 297 19.95 1.59 3.16
N TYR A 298 19.00 0.83 3.71
CA TYR A 298 18.81 0.68 5.16
C TYR A 298 20.10 0.17 5.84
N TRP A 299 20.70 -0.90 5.30
CA TRP A 299 21.93 -1.48 5.87
C TRP A 299 23.15 -0.58 5.71
N ARG A 300 23.31 0.10 4.57
CA ARG A 300 24.41 1.08 4.36
C ARG A 300 24.38 2.23 5.33
N LYS A 301 23.21 2.76 5.65
CA LYS A 301 23.05 3.82 6.65
C LYS A 301 23.44 3.39 8.06
N ARG A 302 23.43 2.10 8.36
CA ARG A 302 23.79 1.54 9.67
C ARG A 302 25.25 1.08 9.74
N ALA A 303 25.91 0.90 8.63
CA ALA A 303 27.33 0.52 8.55
C ALA A 303 28.27 1.72 8.59
N GLY A 304 27.80 2.93 8.30
CA GLY A 304 28.55 4.20 8.36
C GLY A 304 28.03 5.11 9.43
#